data_5898307bc26791161ae2a23c267004f8
#
_entry.id   5898307bc26791161ae2a23c267004f8
#
_cell.length_a   1.000
_cell.length_b   1.000
_cell.length_c   1.000
_cell.angle_alpha   90.00
_cell.angle_beta   90.00
_cell.angle_gamma   90.00
#
_symmetry.space_group_name_H-M   'P 1'
#
loop_
_entity.id
_entity.type
_entity.pdbx_description
1 polymer ?
#
loop_
_entity_poly.entity_id
_entity_poly.type
_entity_poly.pdbx_seq_one_letter_code
_entity_poly.pdbx_strand_id
1 'polypeptide(L)' 'MADSRKRVIHLAFRKLTSLNREVILLREILGLPLEEIASMLEIPLGTVKSRINRARIELAERVRALAANAGEPAPLERS' A
#
# COMPACT_ATOMS: atom_id res chain seq x y z
N MET A 1 3.01 19.57 -13.01
CA MET A 1 1.65 19.32 -12.57
C MET A 1 1.52 17.91 -12.03
N ALA A 2 0.83 17.77 -10.92
CA ALA A 2 0.70 16.45 -10.29
C ALA A 2 -0.27 15.58 -11.08
N ASP A 3 0.14 14.35 -11.31
CA ASP A 3 -0.73 13.34 -11.87
C ASP A 3 -1.80 13.01 -10.84
N SER A 4 -3.07 13.10 -11.21
CA SER A 4 -4.16 12.80 -10.27
C SER A 4 -4.10 11.36 -9.75
N ARG A 5 -3.58 10.43 -10.57
CA ARG A 5 -3.41 9.06 -10.12
C ARG A 5 -2.35 8.95 -9.03
N LYS A 6 -1.26 9.72 -9.16
CA LYS A 6 -0.23 9.76 -8.12
C LYS A 6 -0.80 10.32 -6.82
N ARG A 7 -1.62 11.36 -6.93
CA ARG A 7 -2.24 11.95 -5.75
C ARG A 7 -3.15 10.94 -5.06
N VAL A 8 -3.97 10.22 -5.84
CA VAL A 8 -4.88 9.23 -5.28
C VAL A 8 -4.10 8.14 -4.56
N ILE A 9 -3.03 7.63 -5.19
CA ILE A 9 -2.22 6.59 -4.58
C ILE A 9 -1.57 7.10 -3.29
N HIS A 10 -1.06 8.32 -3.32
CA HIS A 10 -0.43 8.91 -2.13
C HIS A 10 -1.43 9.04 -0.98
N LEU A 11 -2.64 9.54 -1.28
CA LEU A 11 -3.67 9.68 -0.27
C LEU A 11 -4.12 8.32 0.26
N ALA A 12 -4.25 7.33 -0.63
CA ALA A 12 -4.62 5.99 -0.23
C ALA A 12 -3.58 5.40 0.71
N PHE A 13 -2.30 5.60 0.40
CA PHE A 13 -1.22 5.14 1.25
C PHE A 13 -1.34 5.73 2.66
N ARG A 14 -1.64 7.02 2.76
CA ARG A 14 -1.76 7.68 4.04
C ARG A 14 -2.96 7.18 4.85
N LYS A 15 -3.95 6.59 4.19
CA LYS A 15 -5.15 6.07 4.85
C LYS A 15 -5.03 4.61 5.25
N LEU A 16 -3.91 3.97 4.95
CA LEU A 16 -3.68 2.60 5.39
C LEU A 16 -3.59 2.53 6.90
N THR A 17 -3.93 1.36 7.46
CA THR A 17 -3.65 1.13 8.87
C THR A 17 -2.15 1.25 9.10
N SER A 18 -1.75 1.55 10.35
CA SER A 18 -0.35 1.80 10.66
C SER A 18 0.56 0.65 10.25
N LEU A 19 0.16 -0.58 10.59
CA LEU A 19 1.00 -1.74 10.29
C LEU A 19 1.12 -1.96 8.79
N ASN A 20 0.02 -1.83 8.06
CA ASN A 20 0.04 -2.03 6.63
C ASN A 20 0.86 -0.94 5.94
N ARG A 21 0.73 0.30 6.41
CA ARG A 21 1.52 1.39 5.85
C ARG A 21 3.00 1.14 6.07
N GLU A 22 3.37 0.63 7.24
CA GLU A 22 4.77 0.39 7.57
C GLU A 22 5.39 -0.67 6.66
N VAL A 23 4.70 -1.80 6.45
CA VAL A 23 5.29 -2.84 5.61
C VAL A 23 5.35 -2.42 4.14
N ILE A 24 4.37 -1.64 3.66
CA ILE A 24 4.42 -1.12 2.30
C ILE A 24 5.60 -0.16 2.15
N LEU A 25 5.80 0.71 3.13
CA LEU A 25 6.92 1.64 3.11
C LEU A 25 8.25 0.89 3.04
N LEU A 26 8.42 -0.08 3.92
CA LEU A 26 9.68 -0.81 4.00
C LEU A 26 9.94 -1.65 2.74
N ARG A 27 8.91 -2.28 2.21
CA ARG A 27 9.07 -3.19 1.08
C ARG A 27 9.01 -2.48 -0.26
N GLU A 28 7.97 -1.67 -0.48
CA GLU A 28 7.71 -1.15 -1.82
C GLU A 28 8.43 0.18 -2.07
N ILE A 29 8.66 0.96 -1.04
CA ILE A 29 9.28 2.27 -1.22
C ILE A 29 10.78 2.19 -0.94
N LEU A 30 11.17 1.57 0.16
CA LEU A 30 12.59 1.44 0.51
C LEU A 30 13.24 0.21 -0.09
N GLY A 31 12.46 -0.75 -0.55
CA GLY A 31 12.99 -1.93 -1.25
C GLY A 31 13.73 -2.91 -0.38
N LEU A 32 13.41 -2.99 0.91
CA LEU A 32 14.15 -3.86 1.81
C LEU A 32 13.79 -5.32 1.58
N PRO A 33 14.75 -6.23 1.78
CA PRO A 33 14.45 -7.67 1.73
C PRO A 33 13.48 -8.05 2.83
N LEU A 34 12.67 -9.09 2.57
CA LEU A 34 11.67 -9.53 3.53
C LEU A 34 12.29 -9.93 4.86
N GLU A 35 13.45 -10.57 4.82
CA GLU A 35 14.14 -10.99 6.03
C GLU A 35 14.53 -9.81 6.89
N GLU A 36 14.94 -8.72 6.24
CA GLU A 36 15.32 -7.52 6.97
C GLU A 36 14.09 -6.88 7.62
N ILE A 37 12.97 -6.87 6.90
CA ILE A 37 11.73 -6.33 7.45
C ILE A 37 11.29 -7.18 8.65
N ALA A 38 11.36 -8.50 8.53
CA ALA A 38 11.01 -9.39 9.63
C ALA A 38 11.85 -9.08 10.86
N SER A 39 13.14 -8.88 10.66
CA SER A 39 14.05 -8.55 11.77
C SER A 39 13.71 -7.20 12.39
N MET A 40 13.48 -6.19 11.56
CA MET A 40 13.17 -4.85 12.05
C MET A 40 11.88 -4.80 12.84
N LEU A 41 10.86 -5.52 12.38
CA LEU A 41 9.56 -5.53 13.03
C LEU A 41 9.45 -6.61 14.10
N GLU A 42 10.45 -7.47 14.20
CA GLU A 42 10.49 -8.57 15.17
C GLU A 42 9.29 -9.49 15.02
N ILE A 43 9.00 -9.87 13.78
CA ILE A 43 7.92 -10.78 13.46
C ILE A 43 8.45 -11.86 12.52
N PRO A 44 7.80 -13.04 12.46
CA PRO A 44 8.23 -14.10 11.57
C PRO A 44 8.14 -13.70 10.10
N LEU A 45 9.01 -14.29 9.29
CA LEU A 45 9.05 -14.00 7.86
C LEU A 45 7.71 -14.27 7.19
N GLY A 46 7.05 -15.38 7.55
CA GLY A 46 5.73 -15.68 6.99
C GLY A 46 4.70 -14.62 7.31
N THR A 47 4.81 -14.01 8.49
CA THR A 47 3.92 -12.93 8.89
C THR A 47 4.17 -11.69 8.05
N VAL A 48 5.45 -11.40 7.73
CA VAL A 48 5.76 -10.28 6.84
C VAL A 48 5.08 -10.48 5.49
N LYS A 49 5.19 -11.68 4.93
CA LYS A 49 4.62 -11.96 3.61
C LYS A 49 3.11 -11.77 3.61
N SER A 50 2.41 -12.32 4.60
CA SER A 50 0.96 -12.18 4.64
C SER A 50 0.53 -10.75 4.91
N ARG A 51 1.30 -10.03 5.73
CA ARG A 51 0.98 -8.61 6.00
C ARG A 51 1.14 -7.75 4.76
N ILE A 52 2.21 -7.99 3.99
CA ILE A 52 2.41 -7.24 2.75
C ILE A 52 1.25 -7.51 1.79
N ASN A 53 0.82 -8.77 1.70
CA ASN A 53 -0.29 -9.11 0.82
C ASN A 53 -1.57 -8.39 1.25
N ARG A 54 -1.86 -8.39 2.54
CA ARG A 54 -3.04 -7.67 3.06
C ARG A 54 -2.92 -6.17 2.83
N ALA A 55 -1.70 -5.63 3.00
CA ALA A 55 -1.48 -4.21 2.81
C ALA A 55 -1.73 -3.81 1.37
N ARG A 56 -1.32 -4.65 0.42
CA ARG A 56 -1.56 -4.36 -1.00
C ARG A 56 -3.05 -4.39 -1.32
N ILE A 57 -3.78 -5.31 -0.71
CA ILE A 57 -5.23 -5.38 -0.90
C ILE A 57 -5.89 -4.14 -0.33
N GLU A 58 -5.51 -3.75 0.88
CA GLU A 58 -6.09 -2.55 1.49
C GLU A 58 -5.77 -1.32 0.66
N LEU A 59 -4.52 -1.22 0.17
CA LEU A 59 -4.14 -0.09 -0.65
C LEU A 59 -5.00 0.00 -1.91
N ALA A 60 -5.21 -1.12 -2.57
CA ALA A 60 -6.04 -1.14 -3.78
C ALA A 60 -7.47 -0.70 -3.47
N GLU A 61 -8.01 -1.13 -2.34
CA GLU A 61 -9.36 -0.74 -1.95
C GLU A 61 -9.44 0.76 -1.67
N ARG A 62 -8.43 1.31 -0.99
CA ARG A 62 -8.41 2.74 -0.71
C ARG A 62 -8.27 3.56 -1.98
N VAL A 63 -7.44 3.07 -2.92
CA VAL A 63 -7.29 3.75 -4.20
C VAL A 63 -8.62 3.81 -4.94
N ARG A 64 -9.33 2.69 -5.00
CA ARG A 64 -10.62 2.65 -5.70
C ARG A 64 -11.65 3.56 -5.04
N ALA A 65 -11.68 3.57 -3.72
CA ALA A 65 -12.63 4.43 -3.00
C ALA A 65 -12.35 5.90 -3.24
N LEU A 66 -11.08 6.30 -3.20
CA LEU A 66 -10.72 7.70 -3.41
C LEU A 66 -10.93 8.12 -4.85
N ALA A 67 -10.63 7.24 -5.80
CA ALA A 67 -10.85 7.56 -7.20
C ALA A 67 -12.33 7.73 -7.50
N ALA A 68 -13.18 6.89 -6.92
CA ALA A 68 -14.62 7.02 -7.09
C ALA A 68 -15.13 8.32 -6.51
N ASN A 69 -14.64 8.70 -5.32
CA ASN A 69 -15.05 9.95 -4.68
C ASN A 69 -14.59 11.17 -5.47
N ALA A 70 -13.46 11.05 -6.17
CA ALA A 70 -12.94 12.15 -6.98
C ALA A 70 -13.57 12.21 -8.36
N GLY A 71 -14.45 11.25 -8.69
CA GLY A 71 -15.06 11.20 -10.01
C GLY A 71 -14.13 10.69 -11.08
N GLU A 72 -13.07 9.98 -10.70
CA GLU A 72 -12.09 9.43 -11.62
C GLU A 72 -12.10 7.93 -11.58
N PRO A 73 -11.81 7.25 -12.70
CA PRO A 73 -11.68 5.79 -12.65
C PRO A 73 -10.49 5.38 -11.81
N ALA A 74 -10.63 4.27 -11.10
CA ALA A 74 -9.53 3.75 -10.30
C ALA A 74 -8.40 3.32 -11.23
N PRO A 75 -7.13 3.60 -10.85
CA PRO A 75 -6.01 3.25 -11.73
C PRO A 75 -5.91 1.78 -12.08
N LEU A 76 -6.37 0.91 -11.20
CA LEU A 76 -6.30 -0.54 -11.42
C LEU A 76 -7.56 -1.10 -12.05
N GLU A 77 -8.54 -0.27 -12.28
CA GLU A 77 -9.82 -0.71 -12.82
C GLU A 77 -9.70 -1.04 -14.29
N ARG A 78 -10.38 -2.10 -14.70
CA ARG A 78 -10.42 -2.51 -16.10
C ARG A 78 -11.84 -2.37 -16.61
N SER A 79 -11.97 -1.75 -17.72
CA SER A 79 -13.29 -1.63 -18.36
C SER A 79 -13.67 -2.89 -19.07
#